data_6afd5edab76b7bf4c962f4d795a16807
#
_entry.id   6afd5edab76b7bf4c962f4d795a16807
#
_cell.length_a   1.000
_cell.length_b   1.000
_cell.length_c   1.000
_cell.angle_alpha   90.00
_cell.angle_beta   90.00
_cell.angle_gamma   90.00
#
_symmetry.space_group_name_H-M   'P 1'
#
loop_
_entity.id
_entity.type
_entity.pdbx_description
1 polymer ?
#
loop_
_entity_poly.entity_id
_entity_poly.type
_entity_poly.pdbx_seq_one_letter_code
_entity_poly.pdbx_strand_id
1 'polypeptide(L)'
;YYLNRNRYEQALKYAENVLKEYDVLVDYNSEMNKDVFEQGVYLPSTFDWDVQTYTKRIAWKESLYMRYLTSGNAVMTYFPSQSLLDAYEDKEHDLRYRYHFVEDAAEVMFWSSYSYPAYVFFSMSHVLSGPTTAEMYLIKAECQARLGEYSRAMETVNALRAKRMVPGDWVELKAGNVKEAVTKILQERRREMPFSQRWFDMRRLNNNEETYDDVEIVTRKFYKINATTIFDKEEPITYTLEKNSRKYALPISENEIEISDGVIKQNV
;
A
#
# COMPACT_ATOMS: atom_id res chain seq x y z
N TYR A 1 1.63 -14.20 8.14
CA TYR A 1 2.41 -14.69 9.29
C TYR A 1 3.77 -15.22 8.84
N TYR A 2 3.83 -16.27 8.01
CA TYR A 2 5.09 -16.92 7.62
C TYR A 2 6.03 -16.00 6.85
N LEU A 3 5.53 -15.18 5.94
CA LEU A 3 6.33 -14.18 5.22
C LEU A 3 7.05 -13.22 6.20
N ASN A 4 6.35 -12.74 7.22
CA ASN A 4 6.90 -11.84 8.23
C ASN A 4 7.92 -12.53 9.18
N ARG A 5 8.07 -13.85 9.07
CA ARG A 5 9.04 -14.67 9.81
C ARG A 5 10.14 -15.22 8.90
N ASN A 6 10.23 -14.75 7.66
CA ASN A 6 11.18 -15.19 6.64
C ASN A 6 11.11 -16.71 6.36
N ARG A 7 9.92 -17.32 6.58
CA ARG A 7 9.68 -18.74 6.32
C ARG A 7 9.05 -18.90 4.93
N TYR A 8 9.88 -18.74 3.91
CA TYR A 8 9.41 -18.59 2.53
C TYR A 8 8.73 -19.84 1.97
N GLU A 9 9.20 -21.06 2.29
CA GLU A 9 8.54 -22.31 1.85
C GLU A 9 7.13 -22.44 2.42
N GLN A 10 6.96 -22.16 3.72
CA GLN A 10 5.64 -22.22 4.34
C GLN A 10 4.73 -21.10 3.80
N ALA A 11 5.26 -19.90 3.64
CA ALA A 11 4.50 -18.79 3.07
C ALA A 11 4.03 -19.10 1.64
N LEU A 12 4.92 -19.65 0.80
CA LEU A 12 4.60 -20.10 -0.56
C LEU A 12 3.48 -21.15 -0.55
N LYS A 13 3.65 -22.22 0.24
CA LYS A 13 2.65 -23.29 0.36
C LYS A 13 1.27 -22.76 0.71
N TYR A 14 1.17 -21.86 1.70
CA TYR A 14 -0.14 -21.32 2.10
C TYR A 14 -0.72 -20.34 1.08
N ALA A 15 0.10 -19.52 0.43
CA ALA A 15 -0.36 -18.66 -0.65
C ALA A 15 -0.88 -19.47 -1.85
N GLU A 16 -0.17 -20.53 -2.24
CA GLU A 16 -0.61 -21.45 -3.31
C GLU A 16 -1.91 -22.19 -2.96
N ASN A 17 -2.05 -22.63 -1.72
CA ASN A 17 -3.29 -23.28 -1.27
C ASN A 17 -4.48 -22.32 -1.36
N VAL A 18 -4.33 -21.07 -0.96
CA VAL A 18 -5.40 -20.07 -1.09
C VAL A 18 -5.73 -19.83 -2.55
N LEU A 19 -4.71 -19.58 -3.39
CA LEU A 19 -4.91 -19.30 -4.82
C LEU A 19 -5.47 -20.49 -5.59
N LYS A 20 -5.30 -21.72 -5.12
CA LYS A 20 -5.92 -22.90 -5.68
C LYS A 20 -7.45 -22.93 -5.42
N GLU A 21 -7.87 -22.44 -4.27
CA GLU A 21 -9.29 -22.39 -3.90
C GLU A 21 -9.97 -21.12 -4.45
N TYR A 22 -9.24 -20.01 -4.47
CA TYR A 22 -9.75 -18.73 -4.92
C TYR A 22 -8.62 -17.81 -5.43
N ASP A 23 -8.57 -17.60 -6.75
CA ASP A 23 -7.52 -16.84 -7.44
C ASP A 23 -8.05 -15.58 -8.17
N VAL A 24 -9.29 -15.20 -7.89
CA VAL A 24 -9.96 -14.10 -8.60
C VAL A 24 -9.27 -12.76 -8.34
N LEU A 25 -8.92 -12.09 -9.43
CA LEU A 25 -8.43 -10.70 -9.45
C LEU A 25 -9.49 -9.81 -10.13
N VAL A 26 -9.69 -8.64 -9.59
CA VAL A 26 -10.49 -7.60 -10.26
C VAL A 26 -9.72 -7.08 -11.46
N ASP A 27 -10.34 -7.11 -12.62
CA ASP A 27 -9.75 -6.54 -13.83
C ASP A 27 -10.05 -5.05 -13.91
N TYR A 28 -9.06 -4.22 -13.64
CA TYR A 28 -9.23 -2.76 -13.65
C TYR A 28 -9.58 -2.18 -15.02
N ASN A 29 -9.33 -2.92 -16.08
CA ASN A 29 -9.71 -2.49 -17.43
C ASN A 29 -11.20 -2.59 -17.70
N SER A 30 -11.91 -3.50 -17.04
CA SER A 30 -13.31 -3.80 -17.34
C SER A 30 -14.24 -3.69 -16.13
N GLU A 31 -13.72 -3.81 -14.92
CA GLU A 31 -14.54 -3.91 -13.70
C GLU A 31 -14.51 -2.66 -12.82
N MET A 32 -13.67 -1.66 -13.13
CA MET A 32 -13.67 -0.38 -12.42
C MET A 32 -14.64 0.60 -13.07
N ASN A 33 -15.36 1.35 -12.24
CA ASN A 33 -16.23 2.40 -12.72
C ASN A 33 -15.39 3.54 -13.33
N LYS A 34 -15.68 3.90 -14.59
CA LYS A 34 -15.02 5.00 -15.29
C LYS A 34 -15.67 6.35 -15.02
N ASP A 35 -16.86 6.35 -14.46
CA ASP A 35 -17.56 7.57 -14.09
C ASP A 35 -16.85 8.19 -12.89
N VAL A 36 -16.45 9.43 -13.07
CA VAL A 36 -15.83 10.22 -12.02
C VAL A 36 -16.92 10.68 -11.06
N PHE A 37 -16.84 10.31 -9.81
CA PHE A 37 -17.66 10.90 -8.78
C PHE A 37 -17.36 12.41 -8.67
N GLU A 38 -18.25 13.21 -8.10
CA GLU A 38 -18.14 14.69 -8.01
C GLU A 38 -16.78 15.24 -7.56
N GLN A 39 -15.93 14.39 -6.95
CA GLN A 39 -14.60 14.72 -6.48
C GLN A 39 -13.47 13.97 -7.23
N GLY A 40 -13.76 13.38 -8.39
CA GLY A 40 -12.77 12.67 -9.19
C GLY A 40 -12.41 11.27 -8.68
N VAL A 41 -13.21 10.69 -7.78
CA VAL A 41 -12.96 9.35 -7.23
C VAL A 41 -13.57 8.29 -8.14
N TYR A 42 -12.76 7.31 -8.54
CA TYR A 42 -13.20 6.14 -9.28
C TYR A 42 -13.46 4.97 -8.34
N LEU A 43 -14.55 4.24 -8.58
CA LEU A 43 -14.95 3.10 -7.77
C LEU A 43 -15.16 1.87 -8.65
N PRO A 44 -15.08 0.65 -8.08
CA PRO A 44 -15.47 -0.55 -8.81
C PRO A 44 -16.88 -0.43 -9.38
N SER A 45 -17.09 -0.92 -10.61
CA SER A 45 -18.40 -0.88 -11.29
C SER A 45 -19.52 -1.56 -10.50
N THR A 46 -19.16 -2.49 -9.62
CA THR A 46 -20.08 -3.15 -8.70
C THR A 46 -20.35 -2.35 -7.42
N PHE A 47 -19.69 -1.22 -7.27
CA PHE A 47 -19.81 -0.37 -6.09
C PHE A 47 -20.87 0.68 -6.36
N ASP A 48 -21.95 0.65 -5.61
CA ASP A 48 -23.01 1.64 -5.65
C ASP A 48 -22.80 2.64 -4.52
N TRP A 49 -22.52 3.87 -4.90
CA TRP A 49 -22.18 4.95 -3.98
C TRP A 49 -23.32 5.34 -3.03
N ASP A 50 -24.56 5.30 -3.51
CA ASP A 50 -25.74 5.67 -2.72
C ASP A 50 -25.96 4.75 -1.52
N VAL A 51 -25.30 3.60 -1.51
CA VAL A 51 -25.36 2.64 -0.42
C VAL A 51 -23.98 2.45 0.18
N GLN A 52 -23.51 3.44 0.94
CA GLN A 52 -22.30 3.34 1.76
C GLN A 52 -22.43 2.29 2.89
N THR A 53 -23.23 1.27 2.69
CA THR A 53 -23.41 0.22 3.65
C THR A 53 -22.26 -0.77 3.59
N TYR A 54 -21.87 -1.30 4.73
CA TYR A 54 -20.88 -2.37 4.89
C TYR A 54 -21.08 -3.53 3.93
N THR A 55 -22.31 -3.82 3.55
CA THR A 55 -22.69 -4.93 2.68
C THR A 55 -22.17 -4.82 1.25
N LYS A 56 -21.96 -3.61 0.71
CA LYS A 56 -21.45 -3.44 -0.65
C LYS A 56 -19.92 -3.32 -0.71
N ARG A 57 -19.26 -2.94 0.39
CA ARG A 57 -17.80 -3.04 0.52
C ARG A 57 -17.32 -4.49 0.56
N ILE A 58 -18.17 -5.41 1.02
CA ILE A 58 -17.96 -6.86 0.97
C ILE A 58 -17.94 -7.37 -0.49
N ALA A 59 -18.42 -6.60 -1.45
CA ALA A 59 -18.40 -6.96 -2.86
C ALA A 59 -17.03 -6.77 -3.56
N TRP A 60 -15.98 -6.33 -2.86
CA TRP A 60 -14.64 -6.36 -3.42
C TRP A 60 -14.18 -7.80 -3.58
N LYS A 61 -14.19 -8.29 -4.81
CA LYS A 61 -13.97 -9.71 -5.13
C LYS A 61 -12.64 -10.24 -4.61
N GLU A 62 -11.62 -9.41 -4.49
CA GLU A 62 -10.31 -9.83 -4.00
C GLU A 62 -10.23 -9.98 -2.49
N SER A 63 -11.22 -9.53 -1.73
CA SER A 63 -11.19 -9.64 -0.28
C SER A 63 -11.41 -11.07 0.18
N LEU A 64 -10.37 -11.69 0.70
CA LEU A 64 -10.44 -12.99 1.37
C LEU A 64 -11.03 -12.84 2.78
N TYR A 65 -10.72 -11.73 3.43
CA TYR A 65 -11.31 -11.32 4.70
C TYR A 65 -11.39 -9.79 4.74
N MET A 66 -12.59 -9.25 4.83
CA MET A 66 -12.80 -7.81 4.82
C MET A 66 -12.33 -7.17 6.12
N ARG A 67 -11.29 -6.37 6.02
CA ARG A 67 -10.81 -5.49 7.08
C ARG A 67 -10.31 -4.19 6.45
N TYR A 68 -10.52 -3.08 7.13
CA TYR A 68 -10.02 -1.80 6.67
C TYR A 68 -9.52 -0.94 7.84
N LEU A 69 -8.59 -0.07 7.52
CA LEU A 69 -8.14 0.99 8.39
C LEU A 69 -9.09 2.17 8.23
N THR A 70 -9.55 2.70 9.35
CA THR A 70 -10.43 3.87 9.40
C THR A 70 -9.66 5.02 10.02
N SER A 71 -9.75 6.20 9.43
CA SER A 71 -9.32 7.44 10.07
C SER A 71 -10.54 8.15 10.64
N GLY A 72 -10.44 8.61 11.87
CA GLY A 72 -11.51 9.39 12.53
C GLY A 72 -11.79 10.74 11.85
N ASN A 73 -10.81 11.29 11.13
CA ASN A 73 -10.93 12.45 10.26
C ASN A 73 -10.64 12.02 8.82
N ALA A 74 -11.66 11.57 8.19
CA ALA A 74 -11.71 10.77 6.99
C ALA A 74 -10.82 11.20 5.83
N VAL A 75 -10.69 12.47 5.59
CA VAL A 75 -10.19 13.01 4.33
C VAL A 75 -8.68 13.22 4.34
N MET A 76 -8.05 13.21 5.50
CA MET A 76 -6.73 13.84 5.71
C MET A 76 -5.55 12.89 5.77
N THR A 77 -5.76 11.58 5.71
CA THR A 77 -4.77 10.67 6.25
C THR A 77 -3.87 10.03 5.21
N TYR A 78 -4.26 10.05 3.96
CA TYR A 78 -3.61 9.24 2.95
C TYR A 78 -2.93 10.06 1.86
N PHE A 79 -2.26 11.14 2.27
CA PHE A 79 -1.34 11.84 1.37
C PHE A 79 -0.08 10.98 1.15
N PRO A 80 0.21 10.60 -0.08
CA PRO A 80 1.37 9.77 -0.40
C PRO A 80 2.67 10.53 -0.15
N SER A 81 3.74 9.80 0.15
CA SER A 81 5.09 10.38 0.09
C SER A 81 5.53 10.51 -1.37
N GLN A 82 6.47 11.42 -1.66
CA GLN A 82 7.03 11.55 -3.00
C GLN A 82 7.57 10.20 -3.51
N SER A 83 8.26 9.44 -2.65
CA SER A 83 8.77 8.11 -3.02
C SER A 83 7.70 7.08 -3.37
N LEU A 84 6.45 7.26 -2.91
CA LEU A 84 5.33 6.43 -3.36
C LEU A 84 4.82 6.89 -4.72
N LEU A 85 4.72 8.19 -4.95
CA LEU A 85 4.33 8.74 -6.25
C LEU A 85 5.32 8.37 -7.35
N ASP A 86 6.62 8.38 -7.02
CA ASP A 86 7.71 7.99 -7.92
C ASP A 86 7.72 6.48 -8.20
N ALA A 87 7.14 5.66 -7.33
CA ALA A 87 7.00 4.22 -7.55
C ALA A 87 6.04 3.88 -8.70
N TYR A 88 5.14 4.78 -9.05
CA TYR A 88 4.28 4.68 -10.24
C TYR A 88 5.02 5.31 -11.44
N GLU A 89 5.95 4.54 -12.02
CA GLU A 89 6.79 4.99 -13.12
C GLU A 89 5.98 5.34 -14.38
N ASP A 90 4.88 4.63 -14.58
CA ASP A 90 3.95 4.80 -15.70
C ASP A 90 2.54 5.09 -15.18
N LYS A 91 2.32 6.34 -14.78
CA LYS A 91 1.05 6.80 -14.20
C LYS A 91 -0.10 6.79 -15.20
N GLU A 92 0.20 6.92 -16.47
CA GLU A 92 -0.80 6.96 -17.52
C GLU A 92 -1.41 5.57 -17.75
N HIS A 93 -0.60 4.52 -17.70
CA HIS A 93 -1.03 3.16 -17.99
C HIS A 93 -1.18 2.27 -16.75
N ASP A 94 -0.74 2.72 -15.58
CA ASP A 94 -1.02 2.04 -14.31
C ASP A 94 -2.38 2.46 -13.76
N LEU A 95 -3.37 1.61 -13.97
CA LEU A 95 -4.76 1.89 -13.58
C LEU A 95 -4.95 2.06 -12.07
N ARG A 96 -4.04 1.56 -11.24
CA ARG A 96 -4.06 1.82 -9.79
C ARG A 96 -3.82 3.29 -9.49
N TYR A 97 -2.89 3.93 -10.19
CA TYR A 97 -2.70 5.37 -10.04
C TYR A 97 -3.96 6.11 -10.46
N ARG A 98 -4.49 5.78 -11.62
CA ARG A 98 -5.68 6.42 -12.18
C ARG A 98 -6.93 6.29 -11.30
N TYR A 99 -7.14 5.11 -10.69
CA TYR A 99 -8.37 4.83 -9.94
C TYR A 99 -8.27 5.11 -8.44
N HIS A 100 -7.07 5.16 -7.88
CA HIS A 100 -6.87 5.29 -6.44
C HIS A 100 -6.27 6.64 -6.00
N PHE A 101 -5.92 7.50 -6.94
CA PHE A 101 -5.40 8.83 -6.61
C PHE A 101 -6.29 9.92 -7.19
N VAL A 102 -6.54 10.94 -6.37
CA VAL A 102 -7.10 12.22 -6.78
C VAL A 102 -5.96 13.22 -6.76
N GLU A 103 -5.55 13.72 -7.93
CA GLU A 103 -4.34 14.55 -8.05
C GLU A 103 -4.45 15.88 -7.33
N ASP A 104 -5.60 16.53 -7.41
CA ASP A 104 -5.85 17.84 -6.80
C ASP A 104 -6.57 17.75 -5.46
N ALA A 105 -6.40 16.64 -4.75
CA ALA A 105 -7.15 16.37 -3.52
C ALA A 105 -6.93 17.43 -2.43
N ALA A 106 -5.72 17.98 -2.31
CA ALA A 106 -5.44 19.01 -1.33
C ALA A 106 -6.21 20.31 -1.64
N GLU A 107 -6.32 20.71 -2.90
CA GLU A 107 -7.10 21.86 -3.33
C GLU A 107 -8.60 21.64 -3.14
N VAL A 108 -9.10 20.51 -3.64
CA VAL A 108 -10.54 20.19 -3.61
C VAL A 108 -11.04 19.92 -2.19
N MET A 109 -10.27 19.18 -1.40
CA MET A 109 -10.72 18.72 -0.07
C MET A 109 -10.39 19.69 1.06
N PHE A 110 -9.37 20.53 0.92
CA PHE A 110 -8.87 21.39 1.99
C PHE A 110 -8.86 22.86 1.67
N TRP A 111 -9.38 23.24 0.50
CA TRP A 111 -9.40 24.64 0.06
C TRP A 111 -7.99 25.24 0.07
N SER A 112 -6.99 24.38 -0.15
CA SER A 112 -5.59 24.75 -0.20
C SER A 112 -5.26 25.31 -1.58
N SER A 113 -4.33 26.24 -1.64
CA SER A 113 -3.74 26.66 -2.92
C SER A 113 -2.68 25.68 -3.44
N TYR A 114 -2.40 24.64 -2.67
CA TYR A 114 -1.42 23.62 -3.00
C TYR A 114 -2.10 22.37 -3.55
N SER A 115 -1.82 22.08 -4.82
CA SER A 115 -2.28 20.85 -5.46
C SER A 115 -1.37 19.69 -5.04
N TYR A 116 -1.94 18.67 -4.39
CA TYR A 116 -1.22 17.47 -3.99
C TYR A 116 -2.16 16.27 -4.00
N PRO A 117 -1.71 15.12 -4.52
CA PRO A 117 -2.55 13.95 -4.63
C PRO A 117 -2.86 13.29 -3.29
N ALA A 118 -4.05 12.72 -3.18
CA ALA A 118 -4.42 11.83 -2.09
C ALA A 118 -4.85 10.46 -2.61
N TYR A 119 -4.62 9.45 -1.80
CA TYR A 119 -5.06 8.09 -2.06
C TYR A 119 -6.48 7.88 -1.53
N VAL A 120 -7.37 7.39 -2.36
CA VAL A 120 -8.82 7.38 -2.10
C VAL A 120 -9.49 6.03 -2.36
N PHE A 121 -8.77 4.95 -2.17
CA PHE A 121 -9.35 3.63 -2.40
C PHE A 121 -10.56 3.34 -1.49
N PHE A 122 -11.67 2.87 -2.03
CA PHE A 122 -12.98 2.62 -1.43
C PHE A 122 -13.74 3.85 -0.91
N SER A 123 -13.10 4.74 -0.28
CA SER A 123 -13.63 6.01 0.17
C SER A 123 -12.48 6.82 0.77
N MET A 124 -12.67 8.10 0.88
CA MET A 124 -11.69 9.00 1.46
C MET A 124 -11.29 8.70 2.91
N SER A 125 -11.97 7.76 3.57
CA SER A 125 -11.77 7.46 5.00
C SER A 125 -11.32 6.03 5.29
N HIS A 126 -11.24 5.17 4.28
CA HIS A 126 -11.00 3.75 4.50
C HIS A 126 -9.95 3.21 3.53
N VAL A 127 -9.00 2.47 4.05
CA VAL A 127 -8.02 1.71 3.28
C VAL A 127 -8.17 0.24 3.59
N LEU A 128 -8.31 -0.58 2.56
CA LEU A 128 -8.37 -2.03 2.70
C LEU A 128 -7.09 -2.55 3.37
N SER A 129 -7.22 -3.29 4.44
CA SER A 129 -6.11 -3.83 5.24
C SER A 129 -6.23 -5.32 5.53
N GLY A 130 -7.35 -5.93 5.17
CA GLY A 130 -7.52 -7.38 5.23
C GLY A 130 -6.74 -8.08 4.10
N PRO A 131 -6.52 -9.40 4.22
CA PRO A 131 -5.85 -10.17 3.17
C PRO A 131 -6.69 -10.20 1.89
N THR A 132 -5.99 -10.07 0.76
CA THR A 132 -6.60 -10.08 -0.57
C THR A 132 -5.95 -11.13 -1.47
N THR A 133 -6.65 -11.50 -2.53
CA THR A 133 -6.09 -12.37 -3.58
C THR A 133 -4.84 -11.74 -4.21
N ALA A 134 -4.85 -10.44 -4.47
CA ALA A 134 -3.68 -9.72 -4.98
C ALA A 134 -2.48 -9.84 -4.02
N GLU A 135 -2.70 -9.74 -2.71
CA GLU A 135 -1.65 -9.99 -1.72
C GLU A 135 -1.10 -11.42 -1.80
N MET A 136 -1.97 -12.43 -2.01
CA MET A 136 -1.52 -13.82 -2.16
C MET A 136 -0.65 -14.02 -3.40
N TYR A 137 -0.96 -13.36 -4.52
CA TYR A 137 -0.09 -13.35 -5.70
C TYR A 137 1.29 -12.76 -5.38
N LEU A 138 1.34 -11.66 -4.65
CA LEU A 138 2.59 -11.00 -4.27
C LEU A 138 3.40 -11.80 -3.25
N ILE A 139 2.76 -12.46 -2.28
CA ILE A 139 3.43 -13.39 -1.35
C ILE A 139 4.01 -14.57 -2.13
N LYS A 140 3.23 -15.17 -3.03
CA LYS A 140 3.68 -16.27 -3.88
C LYS A 140 4.90 -15.86 -4.71
N ALA A 141 4.82 -14.74 -5.42
CA ALA A 141 5.90 -14.24 -6.25
C ALA A 141 7.18 -13.96 -5.45
N GLU A 142 7.06 -13.27 -4.30
CA GLU A 142 8.22 -12.99 -3.44
C GLU A 142 8.87 -14.27 -2.93
N CYS A 143 8.09 -15.24 -2.46
CA CYS A 143 8.61 -16.50 -1.96
C CYS A 143 9.27 -17.32 -3.08
N GLN A 144 8.67 -17.40 -4.27
CA GLN A 144 9.28 -18.04 -5.45
C GLN A 144 10.63 -17.41 -5.78
N ALA A 145 10.71 -16.07 -5.82
CA ALA A 145 11.96 -15.36 -6.10
C ALA A 145 13.04 -15.68 -5.05
N ARG A 146 12.71 -15.61 -3.76
CA ARG A 146 13.64 -15.86 -2.66
C ARG A 146 14.11 -17.32 -2.59
N LEU A 147 13.31 -18.25 -3.08
CA LEU A 147 13.66 -19.67 -3.21
C LEU A 147 14.42 -20.00 -4.52
N GLY A 148 14.79 -18.98 -5.31
CA GLY A 148 15.56 -19.14 -6.53
C GLY A 148 14.73 -19.31 -7.81
N GLU A 149 13.42 -19.37 -7.72
CA GLU A 149 12.51 -19.55 -8.86
C GLU A 149 12.12 -18.20 -9.51
N TYR A 150 13.11 -17.34 -9.77
CA TYR A 150 12.86 -15.95 -10.16
C TYR A 150 12.09 -15.81 -11.49
N SER A 151 12.23 -16.74 -12.44
CA SER A 151 11.43 -16.70 -13.68
C SER A 151 9.95 -16.93 -13.41
N ARG A 152 9.61 -17.95 -12.59
CA ARG A 152 8.22 -18.22 -12.16
C ARG A 152 7.64 -17.09 -11.32
N ALA A 153 8.49 -16.45 -10.50
CA ALA A 153 8.11 -15.28 -9.74
C ALA A 153 7.66 -14.12 -10.65
N MET A 154 8.38 -13.90 -11.76
CA MET A 154 7.98 -12.89 -12.74
C MET A 154 6.67 -13.24 -13.45
N GLU A 155 6.44 -14.49 -13.80
CA GLU A 155 5.15 -14.94 -14.35
C GLU A 155 4.01 -14.65 -13.37
N THR A 156 4.22 -14.98 -12.08
CA THR A 156 3.22 -14.76 -11.04
C THR A 156 2.89 -13.28 -10.85
N VAL A 157 3.89 -12.41 -10.79
CA VAL A 157 3.64 -10.95 -10.62
C VAL A 157 3.06 -10.32 -11.87
N ASN A 158 3.44 -10.79 -13.07
CA ASN A 158 2.87 -10.31 -14.32
C ASN A 158 1.41 -10.69 -14.49
N ALA A 159 0.96 -11.82 -13.94
CA ALA A 159 -0.46 -12.18 -13.93
C ALA A 159 -1.30 -11.15 -13.15
N LEU A 160 -0.80 -10.64 -12.02
CA LEU A 160 -1.42 -9.52 -11.30
C LEU A 160 -1.35 -8.22 -12.13
N ARG A 161 -0.17 -7.88 -12.68
CA ARG A 161 0.03 -6.66 -13.47
C ARG A 161 -0.90 -6.57 -14.67
N ALA A 162 -1.15 -7.68 -15.36
CA ALA A 162 -2.07 -7.74 -16.48
C ALA A 162 -3.50 -7.26 -16.14
N LYS A 163 -3.87 -7.33 -14.86
CA LYS A 163 -5.16 -6.81 -14.34
C LYS A 163 -5.11 -5.36 -13.85
N ARG A 164 -3.93 -4.77 -13.84
CA ARG A 164 -3.66 -3.42 -13.30
C ARG A 164 -3.16 -2.43 -14.36
N MET A 165 -2.70 -2.92 -15.50
CA MET A 165 -2.09 -2.11 -16.55
C MET A 165 -3.00 -2.05 -17.79
N VAL A 166 -2.94 -0.95 -18.53
CA VAL A 166 -3.64 -0.82 -19.81
C VAL A 166 -3.09 -1.83 -20.82
N PRO A 167 -3.92 -2.67 -21.46
CA PRO A 167 -3.44 -3.68 -22.40
C PRO A 167 -2.72 -3.07 -23.59
N GLY A 168 -1.57 -3.63 -23.91
CA GLY A 168 -0.74 -3.18 -25.04
C GLY A 168 0.25 -2.08 -24.72
N ASP A 169 0.10 -1.38 -23.60
CA ASP A 169 0.92 -0.22 -23.22
C ASP A 169 1.87 -0.49 -22.05
N TRP A 170 2.05 -1.74 -21.66
CA TRP A 170 2.98 -2.13 -20.63
C TRP A 170 3.89 -3.29 -21.01
N VAL A 171 5.02 -3.39 -20.35
CA VAL A 171 6.00 -4.46 -20.59
C VAL A 171 6.02 -5.39 -19.39
N GLU A 172 6.03 -6.69 -19.66
CA GLU A 172 6.21 -7.72 -18.64
C GLU A 172 7.53 -7.56 -17.89
N LEU A 173 7.46 -7.70 -16.58
CA LEU A 173 8.65 -7.73 -15.75
C LEU A 173 9.45 -9.01 -16.04
N LYS A 174 10.76 -8.85 -16.18
CA LYS A 174 11.74 -9.94 -16.31
C LYS A 174 12.82 -9.75 -15.28
N ALA A 175 13.45 -10.82 -14.84
CA ALA A 175 14.56 -10.77 -13.90
C ALA A 175 15.61 -11.82 -14.28
N GLY A 176 16.87 -11.44 -14.20
CA GLY A 176 18.01 -12.32 -14.47
C GLY A 176 18.55 -13.03 -13.23
N ASN A 177 18.09 -12.63 -12.04
CA ASN A 177 18.53 -13.19 -10.76
C ASN A 177 17.52 -12.92 -9.63
N VAL A 178 17.76 -13.52 -8.47
CA VAL A 178 16.91 -13.40 -7.27
C VAL A 178 16.76 -11.95 -6.81
N LYS A 179 17.88 -11.22 -6.68
CA LYS A 179 17.87 -9.83 -6.21
C LYS A 179 16.99 -8.94 -7.09
N GLU A 180 17.16 -9.05 -8.39
CA GLU A 180 16.36 -8.27 -9.34
C GLU A 180 14.87 -8.60 -9.25
N ALA A 181 14.55 -9.90 -9.16
CA ALA A 181 13.16 -10.34 -9.02
C ALA A 181 12.52 -9.82 -7.74
N VAL A 182 13.17 -9.99 -6.59
CA VAL A 182 12.68 -9.51 -5.30
C VAL A 182 12.48 -8.00 -5.33
N THR A 183 13.44 -7.24 -5.87
CA THR A 183 13.32 -5.78 -5.97
C THR A 183 12.07 -5.37 -6.76
N LYS A 184 11.83 -5.98 -7.93
CA LYS A 184 10.66 -5.68 -8.77
C LYS A 184 9.35 -6.08 -8.09
N ILE A 185 9.30 -7.22 -7.41
CA ILE A 185 8.12 -7.68 -6.68
C ILE A 185 7.81 -6.75 -5.50
N LEU A 186 8.81 -6.30 -4.75
CA LEU A 186 8.60 -5.37 -3.64
C LEU A 186 8.14 -3.99 -4.11
N GLN A 187 8.59 -3.52 -5.27
CA GLN A 187 8.06 -2.32 -5.92
C GLN A 187 6.59 -2.52 -6.32
N GLU A 188 6.25 -3.68 -6.89
CA GLU A 188 4.87 -4.00 -7.23
C GLU A 188 3.98 -4.09 -5.99
N ARG A 189 4.47 -4.72 -4.92
CA ARG A 189 3.77 -4.78 -3.63
C ARG A 189 3.53 -3.38 -3.04
N ARG A 190 4.49 -2.46 -3.21
CA ARG A 190 4.33 -1.08 -2.77
C ARG A 190 3.25 -0.34 -3.54
N ARG A 191 3.13 -0.56 -4.87
CA ARG A 191 2.06 0.02 -5.70
C ARG A 191 0.69 -0.56 -5.37
N GLU A 192 0.63 -1.86 -5.11
CA GLU A 192 -0.64 -2.56 -4.83
C GLU A 192 -1.18 -2.24 -3.43
N MET A 193 -0.30 -2.15 -2.43
CA MET A 193 -0.69 -1.96 -1.02
C MET A 193 0.07 -0.80 -0.37
N PRO A 194 -0.13 0.44 -0.82
CA PRO A 194 0.74 1.56 -0.48
C PRO A 194 0.70 1.97 1.00
N PHE A 195 -0.41 1.72 1.72
CA PHE A 195 -0.61 2.19 3.09
C PHE A 195 -0.82 1.06 4.09
N SER A 196 -1.48 -0.03 3.74
CA SER A 196 -1.90 -1.04 4.71
C SER A 196 -0.77 -1.94 5.20
N GLN A 197 0.18 -2.30 4.33
CA GLN A 197 1.22 -3.29 4.63
C GLN A 197 2.64 -2.71 4.72
N ARG A 198 2.85 -1.49 4.25
CA ARG A 198 4.19 -0.90 4.13
C ARG A 198 4.99 -0.88 5.42
N TRP A 199 4.35 -0.57 6.54
CA TRP A 199 4.99 -0.56 7.86
C TRP A 199 5.54 -1.93 8.27
N PHE A 200 4.77 -2.98 8.05
CA PHE A 200 5.17 -4.35 8.36
C PHE A 200 6.25 -4.83 7.39
N ASP A 201 6.15 -4.47 6.11
CA ASP A 201 7.16 -4.79 5.11
C ASP A 201 8.50 -4.16 5.46
N MET A 202 8.57 -2.88 5.79
CA MET A 202 9.81 -2.22 6.19
C MET A 202 10.47 -2.93 7.38
N ARG A 203 9.68 -3.31 8.39
CA ARG A 203 10.20 -4.00 9.57
C ARG A 203 10.73 -5.39 9.26
N ARG A 204 10.05 -6.18 8.43
CA ARG A 204 10.53 -7.52 8.07
C ARG A 204 11.74 -7.48 7.16
N LEU A 205 11.78 -6.55 6.20
CA LEU A 205 12.90 -6.39 5.28
C LEU A 205 14.16 -5.95 6.01
N ASN A 206 14.05 -4.99 6.91
CA ASN A 206 15.19 -4.53 7.71
C ASN A 206 15.69 -5.54 8.75
N ASN A 207 15.02 -6.68 8.94
CA ASN A 207 15.36 -7.73 9.89
C ASN A 207 15.44 -9.13 9.26
N ASN A 208 15.57 -9.23 7.96
CA ASN A 208 15.91 -10.47 7.27
C ASN A 208 17.44 -10.61 7.13
N GLU A 209 17.90 -11.65 6.44
CA GLU A 209 19.34 -11.90 6.22
C GLU A 209 19.89 -11.10 5.03
N GLU A 210 19.00 -10.57 4.18
CA GLU A 210 19.37 -9.88 2.96
C GLU A 210 19.46 -8.36 3.19
N THR A 211 20.53 -7.76 2.71
CA THR A 211 20.71 -6.31 2.84
C THR A 211 20.28 -5.51 1.63
N TYR A 212 20.07 -6.16 0.50
CA TYR A 212 19.71 -5.49 -0.76
C TYR A 212 18.26 -5.00 -0.82
N ASP A 213 17.40 -5.48 0.07
CA ASP A 213 16.00 -5.08 0.19
C ASP A 213 15.70 -4.23 1.43
N ASP A 214 16.73 -3.85 2.17
CA ASP A 214 16.65 -2.95 3.31
C ASP A 214 16.04 -1.59 2.95
N VAL A 215 15.25 -1.08 3.87
CA VAL A 215 14.74 0.29 3.82
C VAL A 215 15.52 1.15 4.81
N GLU A 216 16.67 1.66 4.38
CA GLU A 216 17.63 2.37 5.23
C GLU A 216 17.04 3.65 5.85
N ILE A 217 16.29 4.40 5.05
CA ILE A 217 15.67 5.64 5.50
C ILE A 217 14.31 5.84 4.82
N VAL A 218 13.34 6.27 5.60
CA VAL A 218 12.06 6.76 5.09
C VAL A 218 12.02 8.26 5.32
N THR A 219 11.82 9.00 4.25
CA THR A 219 11.70 10.47 4.30
C THR A 219 10.32 10.89 3.82
N ARG A 220 9.71 11.79 4.56
CA ARG A 220 8.49 12.49 4.17
C ARG A 220 8.70 13.98 4.33
N LYS A 221 8.54 14.71 3.25
CA LYS A 221 8.48 16.17 3.25
C LYS A 221 7.05 16.59 2.97
N PHE A 222 6.42 17.29 3.90
CA PHE A 222 5.07 17.78 3.74
C PHE A 222 4.78 18.99 4.63
N TYR A 223 3.77 19.73 4.29
CA TYR A 223 3.32 20.87 5.08
C TYR A 223 2.68 20.42 6.39
N LYS A 224 2.70 21.29 7.38
CA LYS A 224 1.93 21.11 8.61
C LYS A 224 0.45 21.06 8.29
N ILE A 225 -0.25 20.13 8.92
CA ILE A 225 -1.70 19.97 8.79
C ILE A 225 -2.31 20.12 10.19
N ASN A 226 -3.38 20.89 10.31
CA ASN A 226 -4.19 20.97 11.50
C ASN A 226 -5.66 20.81 11.12
N ALA A 227 -6.28 19.73 11.60
CA ALA A 227 -7.66 19.35 11.29
C ALA A 227 -7.96 19.38 9.78
N THR A 228 -8.43 20.49 9.24
CA THR A 228 -8.82 20.65 7.84
C THR A 228 -7.94 21.65 7.07
N THR A 229 -6.88 22.16 7.69
CA THR A 229 -6.05 23.20 7.08
C THR A 229 -4.64 22.70 6.80
N ILE A 230 -4.20 22.84 5.56
CA ILE A 230 -2.80 22.67 5.16
C ILE A 230 -2.14 24.05 5.21
N PHE A 231 -1.03 24.16 5.95
CA PHE A 231 -0.27 25.40 6.07
C PHE A 231 0.76 25.51 4.93
N ASP A 232 0.27 25.63 3.71
CA ASP A 232 1.06 25.65 2.47
C ASP A 232 1.86 26.94 2.24
N LYS A 233 1.64 27.96 3.08
CA LYS A 233 2.43 29.20 3.09
C LYS A 233 3.65 29.14 4.02
N GLU A 234 3.74 28.10 4.84
CA GLU A 234 4.90 27.83 5.69
C GLU A 234 5.88 26.91 4.95
N GLU A 235 7.11 26.84 5.43
CA GLU A 235 8.07 25.86 4.89
C GLU A 235 7.64 24.44 5.26
N PRO A 236 7.72 23.50 4.30
CA PRO A 236 7.35 22.11 4.59
C PRO A 236 8.33 21.46 5.57
N ILE A 237 7.80 20.64 6.46
CA ILE A 237 8.57 19.90 7.45
C ILE A 237 9.07 18.58 6.83
N THR A 238 10.35 18.28 7.06
CA THR A 238 10.93 17.00 6.68
C THR A 238 10.97 16.07 7.88
N TYR A 239 10.29 14.93 7.74
CA TYR A 239 10.30 13.83 8.72
C TYR A 239 11.19 12.71 8.17
N THR A 240 12.03 12.14 9.03
CA THR A 240 12.88 11.00 8.68
C THR A 240 12.71 9.88 9.69
N LEU A 241 12.77 8.65 9.20
CA LEU A 241 12.82 7.44 10.00
C LEU A 241 13.94 6.56 9.47
N GLU A 242 15.01 6.44 10.23
CA GLU A 242 16.17 5.62 9.90
C GLU A 242 15.93 4.15 10.25
N LYS A 243 16.60 3.25 9.54
CA LYS A 243 16.60 1.82 9.83
C LYS A 243 16.94 1.57 11.31
N ASN A 244 16.18 0.69 11.94
CA ASN A 244 16.34 0.33 13.35
C ASN A 244 16.15 1.48 14.37
N SER A 245 15.60 2.60 13.94
CA SER A 245 15.21 3.68 14.86
C SER A 245 14.21 3.17 15.91
N ARG A 246 14.36 3.64 17.15
CA ARG A 246 13.36 3.38 18.21
C ARG A 246 11.95 3.88 17.83
N LYS A 247 11.86 4.88 16.95
CA LYS A 247 10.60 5.42 16.42
C LYS A 247 9.78 4.42 15.57
N TYR A 248 10.29 3.20 15.32
CA TYR A 248 9.48 2.11 14.80
C TYR A 248 8.48 1.55 15.82
N ALA A 249 8.61 1.88 17.10
CA ALA A 249 7.61 1.64 18.13
C ALA A 249 6.89 2.95 18.45
N LEU A 250 5.61 2.87 18.82
CA LEU A 250 4.90 4.02 19.34
C LEU A 250 5.50 4.44 20.69
N PRO A 251 5.53 5.74 21.02
CA PRO A 251 5.93 6.17 22.34
C PRO A 251 5.00 5.58 23.41
N ILE A 252 5.57 5.24 24.55
CA ILE A 252 4.79 4.84 25.72
C ILE A 252 4.06 6.07 26.24
N SER A 253 2.80 5.92 26.60
CA SER A 253 2.00 7.03 27.15
C SER A 253 2.69 7.61 28.39
N GLU A 254 2.72 8.93 28.51
CA GLU A 254 3.29 9.60 29.69
C GLU A 254 2.63 9.14 30.99
N ASN A 255 1.32 8.91 30.97
CA ASN A 255 0.57 8.39 32.09
C ASN A 255 1.07 7.01 32.57
N GLU A 256 1.44 6.11 31.63
CA GLU A 256 2.02 4.79 31.98
C GLU A 256 3.40 4.94 32.61
N ILE A 257 4.18 5.90 32.15
CA ILE A 257 5.52 6.19 32.72
C ILE A 257 5.37 6.75 34.13
N GLU A 258 4.47 7.70 34.34
CA GLU A 258 4.20 8.30 35.65
C GLU A 258 3.69 7.28 36.67
N ILE A 259 2.69 6.46 36.29
CA ILE A 259 2.13 5.42 37.17
C ILE A 259 3.18 4.35 37.56
N SER A 260 4.16 4.14 36.71
CA SER A 260 5.23 3.15 36.96
C SER A 260 6.31 3.60 37.94
N ASP A 261 6.21 4.81 38.52
CA ASP A 261 7.22 5.41 39.39
C ASP A 261 8.65 5.38 38.81
N GLY A 262 8.77 5.55 37.49
CA GLY A 262 10.04 5.58 36.78
C GLY A 262 10.63 4.21 36.44
N VAL A 263 9.91 3.12 36.67
CA VAL A 263 10.32 1.76 36.26
C VAL A 263 10.27 1.62 34.74
N ILE A 264 9.21 2.16 34.12
CA ILE A 264 9.09 2.21 32.66
C ILE A 264 9.80 3.46 32.15
N LYS A 265 10.73 3.28 31.22
CA LYS A 265 11.41 4.39 30.53
C LYS A 265 10.86 4.54 29.12
N GLN A 266 10.82 5.80 28.67
CA GLN A 266 10.40 6.10 27.31
C GLN A 266 11.27 5.37 26.29
N ASN A 267 10.65 4.79 25.27
CA ASN A 267 11.30 4.02 24.19
C ASN A 267 11.72 4.88 22.98
N VAL A 268 11.32 6.12 22.89
CA VAL A 268 11.63 7.09 21.82
C VAL A 268 12.16 8.41 22.38
#